data_3c66fa3a89d06549604c2db703b64d9e
#
_entry.id   3c66fa3a89d06549604c2db703b64d9e
#
_cell.length_a   1.000
_cell.length_b   1.000
_cell.length_c   1.000
_cell.angle_alpha   90.00
_cell.angle_beta   90.00
_cell.angle_gamma   90.00
#
_symmetry.space_group_name_H-M   'P 1'
#
loop_
_entity.id
_entity.type
_entity.pdbx_description
1 polymer ?
#
loop_
_entity_poly.entity_id
_entity_poly.type
_entity_poly.pdbx_seq_one_letter_code
_entity_poly.pdbx_strand_id
1 'polypeptide(L)'
;MEKITFRGNPLTLVGRNIKEGVPAPDFRAVDADLKDKSLSDYQGKIKIITSFPSIDTPVCDTQVKEFNKRASGLSDEIAVIGISKDLPFAHKRFCQSNDIKNVITLSDYKFSSFGINYGLLIKELNLLARAAVIVDKNNIIRYIQIVKEITSAPGYDEVLMEAREVLKNPVLSVKEEAPSQCQACEGGVP
;
A
#
# COMPACT_ATOMS: atom_id res chain seq x y z
N MET A 1 3.07 2.45 16.15
CA MET A 1 2.76 3.16 14.88
C MET A 1 3.87 4.14 14.58
N GLU A 2 4.26 4.27 13.31
CA GLU A 2 5.24 5.25 12.91
C GLU A 2 4.74 6.68 13.13
N LYS A 3 5.67 7.56 13.48
CA LYS A 3 5.38 9.00 13.62
C LYS A 3 5.57 9.65 12.25
N ILE A 4 4.53 10.30 11.75
CA ILE A 4 4.58 11.08 10.51
C ILE A 4 4.34 12.56 10.81
N THR A 5 4.75 13.44 9.91
CA THR A 5 4.60 14.88 10.05
C THR A 5 4.07 15.52 8.76
N PHE A 6 3.45 16.68 8.91
CA PHE A 6 3.12 17.61 7.84
C PHE A 6 3.76 18.97 8.14
N ARG A 7 4.77 19.34 7.35
CA ARG A 7 5.58 20.54 7.57
C ARG A 7 6.11 20.62 9.01
N GLY A 8 6.61 19.47 9.51
CA GLY A 8 7.14 19.34 10.86
C GLY A 8 6.08 19.16 11.96
N ASN A 9 4.80 19.35 11.69
CA ASN A 9 3.73 19.11 12.66
C ASN A 9 3.36 17.63 12.72
N PRO A 10 3.30 17.02 13.92
CA PRO A 10 3.00 15.60 14.06
C PRO A 10 1.57 15.29 13.64
N LEU A 11 1.40 14.12 12.97
CA LEU A 11 0.13 13.57 12.58
C LEU A 11 -0.04 12.16 13.15
N THR A 12 -1.29 11.76 13.37
CA THR A 12 -1.65 10.47 13.95
C THR A 12 -2.16 9.52 12.85
N LEU A 13 -1.49 8.37 12.70
CA LEU A 13 -2.01 7.28 11.89
C LEU A 13 -3.01 6.46 12.70
N VAL A 14 -4.10 6.04 12.06
CA VAL A 14 -5.12 5.16 12.65
C VAL A 14 -5.37 3.95 11.76
N GLY A 15 -5.78 2.85 12.37
CA GLY A 15 -6.05 1.59 11.70
C GLY A 15 -5.14 0.46 12.19
N ARG A 16 -5.04 -0.61 11.38
CA ARG A 16 -4.27 -1.81 11.72
C ARG A 16 -2.78 -1.56 11.49
N ASN A 17 -1.95 -2.12 12.34
CA ASN A 17 -0.50 -2.10 12.12
C ASN A 17 -0.11 -3.28 11.22
N ILE A 18 0.20 -3.00 9.96
CA ILE A 18 0.71 -3.99 9.01
C ILE A 18 2.20 -4.26 9.25
N LYS A 19 2.64 -5.45 8.87
CA LYS A 19 4.05 -5.87 8.97
C LYS A 19 4.46 -6.67 7.73
N GLU A 20 5.73 -6.70 7.45
CA GLU A 20 6.29 -7.60 6.44
C GLU A 20 6.20 -9.06 6.90
N GLY A 21 6.05 -9.97 5.93
CA GLY A 21 5.95 -11.40 6.16
C GLY A 21 4.54 -11.89 6.55
N VAL A 22 3.55 -11.00 6.70
CA VAL A 22 2.17 -11.39 7.04
C VAL A 22 1.24 -11.23 5.85
N PRO A 23 0.08 -11.92 5.83
CA PRO A 23 -0.93 -11.73 4.81
C PRO A 23 -1.40 -10.27 4.74
N ALA A 24 -1.43 -9.72 3.53
CA ALA A 24 -1.95 -8.39 3.28
C ALA A 24 -3.45 -8.36 3.57
N PRO A 25 -3.95 -7.41 4.37
CA PRO A 25 -5.38 -7.25 4.56
C PRO A 25 -6.08 -6.94 3.26
N ASP A 26 -7.26 -7.52 3.03
CA ASP A 26 -8.10 -7.11 1.92
C ASP A 26 -8.61 -5.68 2.15
N PHE A 27 -8.93 -5.00 1.06
CA PHE A 27 -9.52 -3.68 1.08
C PHE A 27 -10.63 -3.57 0.02
N ARG A 28 -11.48 -2.57 0.18
CA ARG A 28 -12.46 -2.15 -0.83
C ARG A 28 -12.19 -0.70 -1.21
N ALA A 29 -12.03 -0.45 -2.48
CA ALA A 29 -11.83 0.87 -3.06
C ALA A 29 -12.66 1.00 -4.34
N VAL A 30 -12.68 2.15 -4.98
CA VAL A 30 -13.49 2.42 -6.18
C VAL A 30 -12.59 2.85 -7.32
N ASP A 31 -12.77 2.28 -8.50
CA ASP A 31 -12.04 2.71 -9.71
C ASP A 31 -12.66 3.95 -10.39
N ALA A 32 -12.02 4.41 -11.45
CA ALA A 32 -12.44 5.60 -12.21
C ALA A 32 -13.83 5.46 -12.87
N ASP A 33 -14.36 4.24 -13.00
CA ASP A 33 -15.67 3.94 -13.56
C ASP A 33 -16.70 3.59 -12.47
N LEU A 34 -16.40 3.93 -11.21
CA LEU A 34 -17.25 3.73 -10.04
C LEU A 34 -17.48 2.25 -9.67
N LYS A 35 -16.65 1.35 -10.16
CA LYS A 35 -16.71 -0.07 -9.79
C LYS A 35 -15.92 -0.33 -8.52
N ASP A 36 -16.50 -1.11 -7.63
CA ASP A 36 -15.80 -1.57 -6.44
C ASP A 36 -14.64 -2.49 -6.84
N LYS A 37 -13.50 -2.30 -6.19
CA LYS A 37 -12.26 -3.06 -6.36
C LYS A 37 -11.73 -3.52 -5.01
N SER A 38 -11.03 -4.65 -5.02
CA SER A 38 -10.42 -5.25 -3.83
C SER A 38 -9.02 -5.76 -4.16
N LEU A 39 -8.28 -6.20 -3.15
CA LEU A 39 -6.97 -6.82 -3.36
C LEU A 39 -7.07 -8.07 -4.24
N SER A 40 -8.17 -8.84 -4.13
CA SER A 40 -8.40 -10.06 -4.89
C SER A 40 -8.55 -9.84 -6.40
N ASP A 41 -8.93 -8.64 -6.85
CA ASP A 41 -8.97 -8.31 -8.29
C ASP A 41 -7.58 -8.37 -8.96
N TYR A 42 -6.52 -8.36 -8.15
CA TYR A 42 -5.12 -8.38 -8.60
C TYR A 42 -4.41 -9.69 -8.22
N GLN A 43 -5.18 -10.76 -8.00
CA GLN A 43 -4.63 -12.06 -7.63
C GLN A 43 -3.63 -12.58 -8.68
N GLY A 44 -2.58 -13.27 -8.22
CA GLY A 44 -1.53 -13.80 -9.08
C GLY A 44 -0.50 -12.79 -9.57
N LYS A 45 -0.69 -11.50 -9.29
CA LYS A 45 0.30 -10.44 -9.57
C LYS A 45 1.03 -10.01 -8.30
N ILE A 46 2.23 -9.50 -8.46
CA ILE A 46 2.89 -8.66 -7.44
C ILE A 46 2.22 -7.29 -7.50
N LYS A 47 1.86 -6.73 -6.36
CA LYS A 47 1.21 -5.42 -6.27
C LYS A 47 2.16 -4.43 -5.61
N ILE A 48 2.48 -3.33 -6.31
CA ILE A 48 3.05 -2.13 -5.72
C ILE A 48 1.88 -1.21 -5.40
N ILE A 49 1.48 -1.14 -4.15
CA ILE A 49 0.39 -0.27 -3.70
C ILE A 49 1.02 1.00 -3.15
N THR A 50 0.83 2.13 -3.83
CA THR A 50 1.33 3.42 -3.39
C THR A 50 0.18 4.32 -2.97
N SER A 51 0.21 4.81 -1.73
CA SER A 51 -0.79 5.74 -1.21
C SER A 51 -0.25 7.16 -1.11
N PHE A 52 -1.15 8.13 -1.17
CA PHE A 52 -0.82 9.55 -1.08
C PHE A 52 -2.03 10.37 -0.61
N PRO A 53 -1.79 11.57 -0.02
CA PRO A 53 -2.87 12.41 0.50
C PRO A 53 -3.89 12.87 -0.53
N SER A 54 -3.46 13.50 -1.63
CA SER A 54 -4.36 13.96 -2.70
C SER A 54 -3.62 14.16 -4.01
N ILE A 55 -4.24 13.68 -5.10
CA ILE A 55 -3.73 13.82 -6.47
C ILE A 55 -3.57 15.29 -6.91
N ASP A 56 -4.30 16.19 -6.28
CA ASP A 56 -4.26 17.63 -6.58
C ASP A 56 -3.11 18.38 -5.86
N THR A 57 -2.18 17.63 -5.21
CA THR A 57 -0.98 18.23 -4.61
C THR A 57 0.27 17.95 -5.45
N PRO A 58 1.25 18.90 -5.54
CA PRO A 58 2.39 18.76 -6.45
C PRO A 58 3.22 17.49 -6.26
N VAL A 59 3.44 17.08 -5.00
CA VAL A 59 4.25 15.89 -4.69
C VAL A 59 3.49 14.61 -5.05
N CYS A 60 2.17 14.56 -4.87
CA CYS A 60 1.36 13.40 -5.22
C CYS A 60 1.19 13.27 -6.74
N ASP A 61 0.99 14.38 -7.45
CA ASP A 61 1.02 14.45 -8.91
C ASP A 61 2.32 13.83 -9.43
N THR A 62 3.47 14.32 -8.95
CA THR A 62 4.79 13.80 -9.31
C THR A 62 4.92 12.32 -8.95
N GLN A 63 4.41 11.88 -7.81
CA GLN A 63 4.48 10.48 -7.38
C GLN A 63 3.81 9.55 -8.38
N VAL A 64 2.59 9.86 -8.80
CA VAL A 64 1.87 9.01 -9.76
C VAL A 64 2.54 9.02 -11.15
N LYS A 65 3.01 10.19 -11.60
CA LYS A 65 3.75 10.32 -12.87
C LYS A 65 5.07 9.52 -12.87
N GLU A 66 5.84 9.60 -11.79
CA GLU A 66 7.09 8.85 -11.64
C GLU A 66 6.85 7.34 -11.62
N PHE A 67 5.85 6.85 -10.87
CA PHE A 67 5.49 5.45 -10.93
C PHE A 67 4.99 5.04 -12.31
N ASN A 68 4.18 5.85 -12.98
CA ASN A 68 3.69 5.57 -14.33
C ASN A 68 4.85 5.43 -15.35
N LYS A 69 5.81 6.35 -15.31
CA LYS A 69 7.00 6.33 -16.17
C LYS A 69 7.84 5.09 -15.91
N ARG A 70 8.12 4.78 -14.64
CA ARG A 70 9.00 3.67 -14.25
C ARG A 70 8.32 2.31 -14.40
N ALA A 71 7.00 2.25 -14.27
CA ALA A 71 6.21 1.03 -14.45
C ALA A 71 6.24 0.51 -15.90
N SER A 72 6.48 1.36 -16.89
CA SER A 72 6.62 0.94 -18.29
C SER A 72 7.78 -0.06 -18.53
N GLY A 73 8.75 -0.11 -17.63
CA GLY A 73 9.87 -1.07 -17.66
C GLY A 73 9.74 -2.26 -16.72
N LEU A 74 8.56 -2.44 -16.09
CA LEU A 74 8.27 -3.57 -15.22
C LEU A 74 7.64 -4.73 -16.01
N SER A 75 7.73 -5.93 -15.44
CA SER A 75 7.03 -7.11 -15.95
C SER A 75 5.52 -6.94 -15.83
N ASP A 76 4.77 -7.51 -16.77
CA ASP A 76 3.29 -7.60 -16.73
C ASP A 76 2.77 -8.35 -15.48
N GLU A 77 3.66 -9.05 -14.78
CA GLU A 77 3.36 -9.71 -13.52
C GLU A 77 3.30 -8.74 -12.33
N ILE A 78 3.65 -7.47 -12.52
CA ILE A 78 3.62 -6.43 -11.50
C ILE A 78 2.50 -5.42 -11.82
N ALA A 79 1.57 -5.26 -10.89
CA ALA A 79 0.55 -4.22 -10.96
C ALA A 79 0.95 -3.05 -10.06
N VAL A 80 0.92 -1.83 -10.59
CA VAL A 80 1.13 -0.60 -9.81
C VAL A 80 -0.22 0.03 -9.54
N ILE A 81 -0.56 0.21 -8.26
CA ILE A 81 -1.84 0.71 -7.78
C ILE A 81 -1.59 1.99 -6.99
N GLY A 82 -2.10 3.12 -7.48
CA GLY A 82 -2.10 4.39 -6.75
C GLY A 82 -3.44 4.57 -6.03
N ILE A 83 -3.41 4.83 -4.72
CA ILE A 83 -4.63 4.95 -3.94
C ILE A 83 -4.62 6.22 -3.07
N SER A 84 -5.75 6.95 -3.09
CA SER A 84 -5.98 8.12 -2.24
C SER A 84 -7.46 8.21 -1.85
N LYS A 85 -7.83 9.26 -1.12
CA LYS A 85 -9.25 9.54 -0.81
C LYS A 85 -9.89 10.55 -1.76
N ASP A 86 -9.18 10.95 -2.81
CA ASP A 86 -9.79 11.76 -3.88
C ASP A 86 -10.94 11.02 -4.53
N LEU A 87 -11.91 11.77 -5.06
CA LEU A 87 -13.03 11.17 -5.78
C LEU A 87 -12.57 10.49 -7.08
N PRO A 88 -13.22 9.41 -7.51
CA PRO A 88 -12.90 8.73 -8.78
C PRO A 88 -12.87 9.66 -9.99
N PHE A 89 -13.68 10.70 -9.97
CA PHE A 89 -13.71 11.72 -11.04
C PHE A 89 -12.42 12.54 -11.11
N ALA A 90 -11.82 12.86 -9.96
CA ALA A 90 -10.51 13.54 -9.90
C ALA A 90 -9.41 12.65 -10.46
N HIS A 91 -9.39 11.37 -10.06
CA HIS A 91 -8.48 10.37 -10.62
C HIS A 91 -8.64 10.24 -12.14
N LYS A 92 -9.87 10.11 -12.63
CA LYS A 92 -10.15 10.00 -14.07
C LYS A 92 -9.62 11.20 -14.84
N ARG A 93 -9.94 12.42 -14.39
CA ARG A 93 -9.45 13.67 -14.99
C ARG A 93 -7.92 13.70 -15.00
N PHE A 94 -7.28 13.39 -13.86
CA PHE A 94 -5.83 13.39 -13.72
C PHE A 94 -5.18 12.39 -14.69
N CYS A 95 -5.64 11.16 -14.73
CA CYS A 95 -5.10 10.12 -15.59
C CYS A 95 -5.21 10.50 -17.07
N GLN A 96 -6.35 11.06 -17.49
CA GLN A 96 -6.55 11.51 -18.86
C GLN A 96 -5.64 12.70 -19.23
N SER A 97 -5.52 13.69 -18.34
CA SER A 97 -4.72 14.89 -18.58
C SER A 97 -3.21 14.65 -18.60
N ASN A 98 -2.74 13.57 -17.96
CA ASN A 98 -1.32 13.27 -17.80
C ASN A 98 -0.88 11.96 -18.47
N ASP A 99 -1.74 11.37 -19.31
CA ASP A 99 -1.46 10.11 -20.05
C ASP A 99 -0.99 8.96 -19.12
N ILE A 100 -1.65 8.82 -17.97
CA ILE A 100 -1.35 7.74 -17.01
C ILE A 100 -1.96 6.43 -17.51
N LYS A 101 -1.11 5.45 -17.85
CA LYS A 101 -1.51 4.15 -18.41
C LYS A 101 -1.03 2.96 -17.62
N ASN A 102 0.08 3.11 -16.89
CA ASN A 102 0.75 2.02 -16.18
C ASN A 102 0.48 2.01 -14.67
N VAL A 103 -0.35 2.95 -14.18
CA VAL A 103 -0.79 3.00 -12.79
C VAL A 103 -2.31 2.90 -12.75
N ILE A 104 -2.80 1.93 -12.01
CA ILE A 104 -4.23 1.78 -11.71
C ILE A 104 -4.55 2.72 -10.56
N THR A 105 -5.42 3.70 -10.76
CA THR A 105 -5.81 4.62 -9.67
C THR A 105 -7.11 4.17 -9.01
N LEU A 106 -7.09 4.11 -7.68
CA LEU A 106 -8.23 3.72 -6.85
C LEU A 106 -8.54 4.78 -5.80
N SER A 107 -9.82 4.92 -5.49
CA SER A 107 -10.32 5.85 -4.49
C SER A 107 -10.83 5.12 -3.25
N ASP A 108 -10.28 5.45 -2.09
CA ASP A 108 -10.70 4.95 -0.77
C ASP A 108 -11.78 5.84 -0.12
N TYR A 109 -12.38 6.79 -0.89
CA TYR A 109 -13.33 7.78 -0.37
C TYR A 109 -14.58 7.15 0.25
N LYS A 110 -15.07 6.06 -0.37
CA LYS A 110 -16.36 5.45 -0.04
C LYS A 110 -16.31 4.61 1.22
N PHE A 111 -15.22 3.87 1.42
CA PHE A 111 -15.13 2.85 2.46
C PHE A 111 -14.10 3.14 3.54
N SER A 112 -13.11 3.98 3.27
CA SER A 112 -11.90 4.15 4.11
C SER A 112 -11.23 2.82 4.45
N SER A 113 -11.48 1.80 3.65
CA SER A 113 -11.12 0.41 3.94
C SER A 113 -9.62 0.19 3.84
N PHE A 114 -8.98 0.74 2.80
CA PHE A 114 -7.54 0.66 2.65
C PHE A 114 -6.84 1.43 3.78
N GLY A 115 -7.21 2.67 4.02
CA GLY A 115 -6.60 3.49 5.06
C GLY A 115 -6.64 2.84 6.43
N ILE A 116 -7.78 2.24 6.80
CA ILE A 116 -7.97 1.58 8.10
C ILE A 116 -7.26 0.22 8.14
N ASN A 117 -7.41 -0.62 7.12
CA ASN A 117 -6.87 -1.97 7.11
C ASN A 117 -5.34 -1.98 7.00
N TYR A 118 -4.74 -0.96 6.39
CA TYR A 118 -3.29 -0.80 6.27
C TYR A 118 -2.68 0.16 7.30
N GLY A 119 -3.51 0.77 8.18
CA GLY A 119 -3.04 1.72 9.20
C GLY A 119 -2.45 2.99 8.64
N LEU A 120 -2.90 3.41 7.46
CA LEU A 120 -2.40 4.56 6.72
C LEU A 120 -3.37 5.75 6.70
N LEU A 121 -4.48 5.69 7.44
CA LEU A 121 -5.40 6.81 7.56
C LEU A 121 -4.85 7.84 8.55
N ILE A 122 -4.71 9.09 8.10
CA ILE A 122 -4.32 10.24 8.93
C ILE A 122 -5.57 10.77 9.62
N LYS A 123 -5.60 10.71 10.95
CA LYS A 123 -6.75 11.09 11.77
C LYS A 123 -7.16 12.55 11.55
N GLU A 124 -6.19 13.46 11.60
CA GLU A 124 -6.42 14.90 11.57
C GLU A 124 -6.92 15.40 10.21
N LEU A 125 -6.52 14.72 9.13
CA LEU A 125 -6.81 15.15 7.76
C LEU A 125 -7.90 14.30 7.09
N ASN A 126 -8.19 13.10 7.63
CA ASN A 126 -9.01 12.09 6.97
C ASN A 126 -8.51 11.76 5.54
N LEU A 127 -7.20 11.82 5.33
CA LEU A 127 -6.49 11.49 4.10
C LEU A 127 -5.56 10.30 4.32
N LEU A 128 -5.03 9.74 3.24
CA LEU A 128 -4.03 8.68 3.34
C LEU A 128 -2.62 9.24 3.54
N ALA A 129 -1.84 8.58 4.38
CA ALA A 129 -0.41 8.82 4.46
C ALA A 129 0.29 8.44 3.16
N ARG A 130 1.44 9.06 2.91
CA ARG A 130 2.30 8.67 1.79
C ARG A 130 3.06 7.41 2.14
N ALA A 131 2.80 6.34 1.40
CA ALA A 131 3.45 5.05 1.61
C ALA A 131 3.58 4.26 0.31
N ALA A 132 4.43 3.25 0.32
CA ALA A 132 4.48 2.19 -0.67
C ALA A 132 4.49 0.84 0.05
N VAL A 133 3.65 -0.08 -0.40
CA VAL A 133 3.56 -1.45 0.12
C VAL A 133 3.69 -2.42 -1.04
N ILE A 134 4.59 -3.38 -0.94
CA ILE A 134 4.73 -4.45 -1.93
C ILE A 134 4.08 -5.71 -1.37
N VAL A 135 3.16 -6.25 -2.15
CA VAL A 135 2.44 -7.48 -1.84
C VAL A 135 2.74 -8.50 -2.94
N ASP A 136 3.18 -9.69 -2.58
CA ASP A 136 3.53 -10.75 -3.54
C ASP A 136 2.29 -11.43 -4.16
N LYS A 137 2.55 -12.44 -5.02
CA LYS A 137 1.51 -13.22 -5.70
C LYS A 137 0.62 -14.02 -4.74
N ASN A 138 1.14 -14.35 -3.56
CA ASN A 138 0.43 -15.09 -2.50
C ASN A 138 -0.27 -14.16 -1.51
N ASN A 139 -0.32 -12.86 -1.80
CA ASN A 139 -0.87 -11.82 -0.94
C ASN A 139 -0.11 -11.65 0.39
N ILE A 140 1.19 -11.92 0.42
CA ILE A 140 2.05 -11.63 1.58
C ILE A 140 2.71 -10.27 1.39
N ILE A 141 2.72 -9.44 2.44
CA ILE A 141 3.43 -8.16 2.44
C ILE A 141 4.93 -8.44 2.45
N ARG A 142 5.66 -7.90 1.48
CA ARG A 142 7.11 -8.08 1.34
C ARG A 142 7.93 -6.86 1.69
N TYR A 143 7.34 -5.69 1.57
CA TYR A 143 8.01 -4.43 1.84
C TYR A 143 7.00 -3.36 2.24
N ILE A 144 7.41 -2.48 3.16
CA ILE A 144 6.62 -1.35 3.62
C ILE A 144 7.54 -0.14 3.73
N GLN A 145 7.19 0.94 3.03
CA GLN A 145 7.81 2.25 3.21
C GLN A 145 6.73 3.26 3.57
N ILE A 146 6.82 3.88 4.74
CA ILE A 146 5.97 5.01 5.14
C ILE A 146 6.84 6.26 5.15
N VAL A 147 6.44 7.28 4.39
CA VAL A 147 7.18 8.54 4.29
C VAL A 147 6.89 9.39 5.51
N LYS A 148 7.94 9.68 6.31
CA LYS A 148 7.81 10.38 7.61
C LYS A 148 7.26 11.80 7.46
N GLU A 149 7.73 12.54 6.47
CA GLU A 149 7.20 13.88 6.14
C GLU A 149 6.35 13.77 4.87
N ILE A 150 5.03 13.94 4.99
CA ILE A 150 4.10 13.70 3.88
C ILE A 150 4.29 14.64 2.68
N THR A 151 5.06 15.71 2.84
CA THR A 151 5.46 16.62 1.75
C THR A 151 6.69 16.14 0.98
N SER A 152 7.34 15.07 1.44
CA SER A 152 8.49 14.46 0.76
C SER A 152 8.06 13.33 -0.17
N ALA A 153 8.85 13.07 -1.21
CA ALA A 153 8.61 11.95 -2.13
C ALA A 153 8.97 10.60 -1.48
N PRO A 154 8.38 9.49 -1.94
CA PRO A 154 8.84 8.16 -1.55
C PRO A 154 10.16 7.80 -2.23
N GLY A 155 10.85 6.78 -1.73
CA GLY A 155 12.05 6.21 -2.34
C GLY A 155 11.72 5.35 -3.55
N TYR A 156 11.46 5.95 -4.70
CA TYR A 156 11.02 5.23 -5.91
C TYR A 156 11.94 4.08 -6.31
N ASP A 157 13.27 4.32 -6.33
CA ASP A 157 14.24 3.32 -6.78
C ASP A 157 14.29 2.13 -5.83
N GLU A 158 14.20 2.38 -4.52
CA GLU A 158 14.12 1.36 -3.50
C GLU A 158 12.87 0.49 -3.67
N VAL A 159 11.70 1.10 -3.80
CA VAL A 159 10.42 0.39 -4.00
C VAL A 159 10.47 -0.50 -5.26
N LEU A 160 11.02 0.01 -6.36
CA LEU A 160 11.11 -0.76 -7.60
C LEU A 160 12.17 -1.86 -7.55
N MET A 161 13.26 -1.64 -6.85
CA MET A 161 14.27 -2.67 -6.60
C MET A 161 13.67 -3.82 -5.80
N GLU A 162 12.99 -3.53 -4.71
CA GLU A 162 12.32 -4.54 -3.87
C GLU A 162 11.26 -5.31 -4.67
N ALA A 163 10.45 -4.63 -5.50
CA ALA A 163 9.46 -5.32 -6.34
C ALA A 163 10.10 -6.29 -7.34
N ARG A 164 11.26 -5.93 -7.91
CA ARG A 164 12.03 -6.81 -8.80
C ARG A 164 12.64 -8.00 -8.05
N GLU A 165 13.11 -7.80 -6.82
CA GLU A 165 13.64 -8.89 -5.99
C GLU A 165 12.52 -9.86 -5.59
N VAL A 166 11.31 -9.37 -5.26
CA VAL A 166 10.15 -10.21 -5.01
C VAL A 166 9.76 -11.03 -6.26
N LEU A 167 9.90 -10.44 -7.46
CA LEU A 167 9.63 -11.16 -8.71
C LEU A 167 10.63 -12.29 -8.97
N LYS A 168 11.92 -12.09 -8.68
CA LYS A 168 12.97 -13.11 -8.84
C LYS A 168 12.85 -14.23 -7.80
N ASN A 169 12.44 -13.89 -6.57
CA ASN A 169 12.38 -14.79 -5.44
C ASN A 169 10.95 -14.93 -4.90
N PRO A 170 10.05 -15.63 -5.63
CA PRO A 170 8.64 -15.72 -5.25
C PRO A 170 8.39 -16.56 -3.97
N VAL A 171 9.41 -17.27 -3.48
CA VAL A 171 9.32 -18.18 -2.32
C VAL A 171 10.27 -17.73 -1.21
N LEU A 172 9.90 -16.73 -0.45
CA LEU A 172 10.30 -16.64 0.94
C LEU A 172 9.08 -17.08 1.75
N SER A 173 9.07 -18.36 2.11
CA SER A 173 8.11 -18.94 3.03
C SER A 173 8.03 -18.11 4.31
N VAL A 174 6.82 -17.86 4.78
CA VAL A 174 6.53 -17.44 6.14
C VAL A 174 7.39 -18.32 7.07
N LYS A 175 8.24 -17.72 7.89
CA LYS A 175 8.81 -18.44 9.04
C LYS A 175 7.61 -18.76 9.93
N GLU A 176 7.17 -20.01 9.93
CA GLU A 176 6.29 -20.54 10.96
C GLU A 176 7.02 -20.36 12.28
N GLU A 177 6.54 -19.43 13.11
CA GLU A 177 6.85 -19.47 14.53
C GLU A 177 6.24 -20.78 15.06
N ALA A 178 7.09 -21.72 15.41
CA ALA A 178 6.69 -22.97 16.01
C ALA A 178 5.82 -22.67 17.26
N PRO A 179 4.69 -23.37 17.43
CA PRO A 179 3.87 -23.17 18.61
C PRO A 179 4.71 -23.48 19.85
N SER A 180 4.79 -22.52 20.76
CA SER A 180 5.42 -22.69 22.06
C SER A 180 4.78 -23.90 22.74
N GLN A 181 5.57 -24.94 22.96
CA GLN A 181 5.15 -26.11 23.71
C GLN A 181 4.68 -25.66 25.10
N CYS A 182 3.39 -25.77 25.32
CA CYS A 182 2.81 -25.64 26.64
C CYS A 182 3.34 -26.84 27.46
N GLN A 183 4.30 -26.60 28.36
CA GLN A 183 4.71 -27.61 29.34
C GLN A 183 3.49 -27.94 30.19
N ALA A 184 2.98 -29.17 30.02
CA ALA A 184 1.98 -29.73 30.90
C ALA A 184 2.47 -29.72 32.33
N CYS A 185 1.72 -29.08 33.21
CA CYS A 185 1.88 -29.18 34.66
C CYS A 185 1.56 -30.60 35.08
N GLU A 186 2.57 -31.42 35.31
CA GLU A 186 2.44 -32.60 36.15
C GLU A 186 2.34 -32.16 37.61
N GLY A 187 1.12 -32.03 38.09
CA GLY A 187 0.78 -31.88 39.50
C GLY A 187 0.37 -33.23 40.06
N GLY A 188 1.32 -33.92 40.67
CA GLY A 188 0.98 -35.05 41.52
C GLY A 188 0.32 -34.56 42.79
N VAL A 189 -0.69 -35.27 43.20
CA VAL A 189 -1.33 -35.14 44.50
C VAL A 189 -1.08 -36.44 45.30
N PRO A 190 -0.64 -36.37 46.57
CA PRO A 190 -0.52 -37.54 47.42
C PRO A 190 -1.89 -38.09 47.84
#